data_31759f0f289f720e57c5124f93e1845c
#
_entry.id   31759f0f289f720e57c5124f93e1845c
#
_cell.length_a   1.000
_cell.length_b   1.000
_cell.length_c   1.000
_cell.angle_alpha   90.00
_cell.angle_beta   90.00
_cell.angle_gamma   90.00
#
_symmetry.space_group_name_H-M   'P 1'
#
loop_
_entity.id
_entity.type
_entity.pdbx_description
1 polymer ?
#
loop_
_entity_poly.entity_id
_entity_poly.type
_entity_poly.pdbx_seq_one_letter_code
_entity_poly.pdbx_strand_id
1 'polypeptide(L)'
;MLFLLLLSFLAGLLICNAIQHLAAGTRGEAFPTPFAKPRGVGLSSPVVNLAWGWVNLFVGLALLPPRVMFSAVPVLHNSLFLCFALGFLLSGLYLAAHFGKVRGG
;
A
#
# COMPACT_ATOMS: atom_id res chain seq x y z
N MET A 1 -18.88 6.80 11.08
CA MET A 1 -18.03 5.68 11.50
C MET A 1 -17.61 4.81 10.32
N LEU A 2 -18.57 4.30 9.54
CA LEU A 2 -18.24 3.43 8.39
C LEU A 2 -17.26 4.10 7.42
N PHE A 3 -17.49 5.37 7.11
CA PHE A 3 -16.62 6.12 6.20
C PHE A 3 -15.17 6.16 6.72
N LEU A 4 -15.00 6.41 8.02
CA LEU A 4 -13.65 6.44 8.62
C LEU A 4 -12.99 5.06 8.60
N LEU A 5 -13.76 4.00 8.83
CA LEU A 5 -13.25 2.62 8.76
C LEU A 5 -12.78 2.28 7.35
N LEU A 6 -13.55 2.68 6.33
CA LEU A 6 -13.17 2.45 4.94
C LEU A 6 -11.92 3.24 4.56
N LEU A 7 -11.81 4.50 4.98
CA LEU A 7 -10.61 5.29 4.72
C LEU A 7 -9.38 4.67 5.37
N SER A 8 -9.51 4.18 6.60
CA SER A 8 -8.40 3.52 7.30
C SER A 8 -7.96 2.25 6.57
N PHE A 9 -8.91 1.45 6.11
CA PHE A 9 -8.62 0.23 5.35
C PHE A 9 -7.88 0.56 4.05
N LEU A 10 -8.38 1.53 3.28
CA LEU A 10 -7.75 1.95 2.03
C LEU A 10 -6.36 2.53 2.26
N ALA A 11 -6.18 3.30 3.32
CA ALA A 11 -4.87 3.84 3.68
C ALA A 11 -3.86 2.71 3.93
N GLY A 12 -4.26 1.69 4.68
CA GLY A 12 -3.40 0.53 4.93
C GLY A 12 -3.02 -0.21 3.66
N LEU A 13 -4.00 -0.42 2.79
CA LEU A 13 -3.80 -1.08 1.50
C LEU A 13 -2.78 -0.32 0.63
N LEU A 14 -2.95 1.00 0.50
CA LEU A 14 -2.08 1.83 -0.35
C LEU A 14 -0.67 1.96 0.24
N ILE A 15 -0.55 2.13 1.55
CA ILE A 15 0.75 2.28 2.19
C ILE A 15 1.53 0.97 2.06
N CYS A 16 0.89 -0.18 2.23
CA CYS A 16 1.55 -1.46 2.01
C CYS A 16 2.03 -1.59 0.56
N ASN A 17 1.17 -1.21 -0.41
CA ASN A 17 1.53 -1.27 -1.82
C ASN A 17 2.70 -0.36 -2.18
N ALA A 18 2.90 0.73 -1.44
CA ALA A 18 4.02 1.64 -1.68
C ALA A 18 5.38 1.00 -1.39
N ILE A 19 5.46 0.06 -0.44
CA ILE A 19 6.71 -0.46 0.10
C ILE A 19 7.60 -1.06 -0.98
N GLN A 20 7.10 -2.00 -1.78
CA GLN A 20 7.92 -2.69 -2.78
C GLN A 20 8.37 -1.75 -3.90
N HIS A 21 7.52 -0.78 -4.26
CA HIS A 21 7.88 0.18 -5.31
C HIS A 21 8.94 1.16 -4.85
N LEU A 22 8.80 1.68 -3.63
CA LEU A 22 9.82 2.56 -3.03
C LEU A 22 11.14 1.80 -2.85
N ALA A 23 11.07 0.56 -2.37
CA ALA A 23 12.24 -0.26 -2.15
C ALA A 23 12.95 -0.57 -3.46
N ALA A 24 12.23 -1.01 -4.49
CA ALA A 24 12.81 -1.29 -5.80
C ALA A 24 13.41 -0.04 -6.41
N GLY A 25 12.67 1.08 -6.37
CA GLY A 25 13.16 2.35 -6.93
C GLY A 25 14.44 2.81 -6.27
N THR A 26 14.50 2.78 -4.95
CA THR A 26 15.70 3.24 -4.21
C THR A 26 16.88 2.30 -4.34
N ARG A 27 16.64 1.01 -4.65
CA ARG A 27 17.72 0.06 -4.92
C ARG A 27 18.19 0.07 -6.37
N GLY A 28 17.54 0.86 -7.23
CA GLY A 28 17.86 0.86 -8.65
C GLY A 28 17.40 -0.40 -9.38
N GLU A 29 16.37 -1.07 -8.88
CA GLU A 29 15.84 -2.30 -9.46
C GLU A 29 14.55 -2.04 -10.24
N ALA A 30 14.41 -2.70 -11.40
CA ALA A 30 13.15 -2.73 -12.14
C ALA A 30 12.15 -3.63 -11.38
N PHE A 31 10.87 -3.28 -11.45
CA PHE A 31 9.82 -4.02 -10.75
C PHE A 31 8.48 -3.81 -11.45
N PRO A 32 7.56 -4.78 -11.39
CA PRO A 32 6.28 -4.65 -12.08
C PRO A 32 5.42 -3.51 -11.52
N THR A 33 4.75 -2.79 -12.43
CA THR A 33 3.77 -1.75 -12.10
C THR A 33 2.54 -1.89 -12.99
N PRO A 34 1.42 -1.20 -12.66
CA PRO A 34 0.27 -1.17 -13.55
C PRO A 34 0.55 -0.53 -14.91
N PHE A 35 1.66 0.19 -15.06
CA PHE A 35 2.03 0.89 -16.29
C PHE A 35 2.86 0.02 -17.22
N ALA A 36 3.39 -1.09 -16.73
CA ALA A 36 4.16 -2.02 -17.54
C ALA A 36 3.21 -2.92 -18.36
N LYS A 37 3.78 -3.60 -19.34
CA LYS A 37 3.03 -4.55 -20.18
C LYS A 37 3.68 -5.93 -20.07
N PRO A 38 2.94 -6.98 -19.66
CA PRO A 38 1.56 -6.95 -19.12
C PRO A 38 1.50 -6.23 -17.77
N ARG A 39 0.32 -5.65 -17.49
CA ARG A 39 0.13 -4.91 -16.24
C ARG A 39 0.42 -5.77 -15.01
N GLY A 40 1.22 -5.23 -14.10
CA GLY A 40 1.56 -5.93 -12.87
C GLY A 40 2.44 -7.16 -13.06
N VAL A 41 2.97 -7.39 -14.26
CA VAL A 41 3.84 -8.51 -14.62
C VAL A 41 5.12 -8.04 -15.28
N GLY A 42 4.99 -7.18 -16.32
CA GLY A 42 6.14 -6.57 -16.97
C GLY A 42 6.86 -5.60 -16.04
N LEU A 43 8.10 -5.27 -16.38
CA LEU A 43 8.96 -4.46 -15.53
C LEU A 43 8.90 -2.99 -15.93
N SER A 44 8.77 -2.12 -14.94
CA SER A 44 8.98 -0.69 -15.06
C SER A 44 10.33 -0.30 -14.50
N SER A 45 10.85 0.85 -14.93
CA SER A 45 12.17 1.33 -14.49
C SER A 45 12.17 1.65 -12.98
N PRO A 46 13.36 1.71 -12.36
CA PRO A 46 13.46 2.13 -10.96
C PRO A 46 12.83 3.50 -10.69
N VAL A 47 12.99 4.46 -11.60
CA VAL A 47 12.42 5.80 -11.45
C VAL A 47 10.90 5.76 -11.46
N VAL A 48 10.30 4.99 -12.37
CA VAL A 48 8.84 4.81 -12.43
C VAL A 48 8.34 4.16 -11.15
N ASN A 49 9.05 3.17 -10.63
CA ASN A 49 8.69 2.52 -9.37
C ASN A 49 8.75 3.49 -8.19
N LEU A 50 9.79 4.31 -8.12
CA LEU A 50 9.90 5.32 -7.08
C LEU A 50 8.73 6.29 -7.13
N ALA A 51 8.40 6.79 -8.32
CA ALA A 51 7.28 7.71 -8.49
C ALA A 51 5.94 7.06 -8.10
N TRP A 52 5.71 5.83 -8.54
CA TRP A 52 4.49 5.09 -8.21
C TRP A 52 4.39 4.80 -6.72
N GLY A 53 5.50 4.44 -6.09
CA GLY A 53 5.56 4.26 -4.65
C GLY A 53 5.22 5.53 -3.88
N TRP A 54 5.72 6.68 -4.31
CA TRP A 54 5.40 7.97 -3.73
C TRP A 54 3.91 8.31 -3.85
N VAL A 55 3.30 8.05 -5.02
CA VAL A 55 1.86 8.27 -5.22
C VAL A 55 1.06 7.44 -4.21
N ASN A 56 1.38 6.14 -4.10
CA ASN A 56 0.70 5.25 -3.17
C ASN A 56 0.88 5.71 -1.72
N LEU A 57 2.08 6.12 -1.34
CA LEU A 57 2.36 6.58 0.01
C LEU A 57 1.60 7.86 0.35
N PHE A 58 1.66 8.87 -0.53
CA PHE A 58 1.01 10.15 -0.28
C PHE A 58 -0.51 10.02 -0.26
N VAL A 59 -1.08 9.27 -1.20
CA VAL A 59 -2.54 9.06 -1.21
C VAL A 59 -2.94 8.27 0.04
N GLY A 60 -2.18 7.24 0.41
CA GLY A 60 -2.45 6.47 1.62
C GLY A 60 -2.40 7.33 2.87
N LEU A 61 -1.38 8.18 3.02
CA LEU A 61 -1.28 9.09 4.15
C LEU A 61 -2.41 10.11 4.17
N ALA A 62 -2.81 10.62 3.00
CA ALA A 62 -3.91 11.58 2.90
C ALA A 62 -5.25 10.96 3.29
N LEU A 63 -5.44 9.68 3.00
CA LEU A 63 -6.66 8.96 3.37
C LEU A 63 -6.68 8.54 4.85
N LEU A 64 -5.52 8.48 5.49
CA LEU A 64 -5.42 8.01 6.88
C LEU A 64 -6.10 9.02 7.82
N PRO A 65 -7.20 8.64 8.50
CA PRO A 65 -7.84 9.56 9.42
C PRO A 65 -6.92 9.90 10.59
N PRO A 66 -6.80 11.19 10.95
CA PRO A 66 -5.97 11.56 12.10
C PRO A 66 -6.38 10.86 13.40
N ARG A 67 -7.66 10.48 13.49
CA ARG A 67 -8.21 9.77 14.65
C ARG A 67 -7.60 8.39 14.87
N VAL A 68 -6.96 7.80 13.86
CA VAL A 68 -6.23 6.55 14.02
C VAL A 68 -5.12 6.71 15.05
N MET A 69 -4.45 7.85 15.06
CA MET A 69 -3.31 8.09 15.95
C MET A 69 -3.65 8.95 17.16
N PHE A 70 -4.63 9.85 17.02
CA PHE A 70 -4.83 10.93 17.98
C PHE A 70 -6.19 10.91 18.69
N SER A 71 -7.03 9.89 18.44
CA SER A 71 -8.34 9.82 19.10
C SER A 71 -8.18 9.55 20.60
N ALA A 72 -8.89 10.33 21.41
CA ALA A 72 -8.99 10.09 22.85
C ALA A 72 -10.05 9.03 23.18
N VAL A 73 -10.84 8.56 22.20
CA VAL A 73 -11.87 7.55 22.39
C VAL A 73 -11.28 6.19 22.04
N PRO A 74 -11.01 5.29 23.04
CA PRO A 74 -10.30 4.03 22.78
C PRO A 74 -10.99 3.13 21.76
N VAL A 75 -12.32 3.02 21.81
CA VAL A 75 -13.05 2.16 20.86
C VAL A 75 -12.86 2.64 19.43
N LEU A 76 -12.97 3.95 19.19
CA LEU A 76 -12.76 4.53 17.87
C LEU A 76 -11.33 4.33 17.40
N HIS A 77 -10.37 4.66 18.26
CA HIS A 77 -8.94 4.49 17.95
C HIS A 77 -8.62 3.04 17.56
N ASN A 78 -9.04 2.08 18.38
CA ASN A 78 -8.75 0.67 18.14
C ASN A 78 -9.43 0.15 16.87
N SER A 79 -10.69 0.55 16.64
CA SER A 79 -11.41 0.12 15.44
C SER A 79 -10.77 0.63 14.16
N LEU A 80 -10.37 1.90 14.13
CA LEU A 80 -9.69 2.48 12.96
C LEU A 80 -8.32 1.86 12.75
N PHE A 81 -7.57 1.64 13.82
CA PHE A 81 -6.27 0.99 13.74
C PHE A 81 -6.39 -0.44 13.20
N LEU A 82 -7.37 -1.21 13.68
CA LEU A 82 -7.60 -2.57 13.19
C LEU A 82 -7.96 -2.60 11.71
N CYS A 83 -8.80 -1.67 11.25
CA CYS A 83 -9.12 -1.57 9.81
C CYS A 83 -7.90 -1.22 8.99
N PHE A 84 -7.06 -0.31 9.46
CA PHE A 84 -5.79 0.01 8.82
C PHE A 84 -4.91 -1.25 8.73
N ALA A 85 -4.75 -1.96 9.84
CA ALA A 85 -3.93 -3.17 9.89
C ALA A 85 -4.46 -4.26 8.97
N LEU A 86 -5.79 -4.43 8.88
CA LEU A 86 -6.40 -5.40 7.97
C LEU A 86 -6.13 -5.03 6.51
N GLY A 87 -6.29 -3.77 6.15
CA GLY A 87 -5.99 -3.31 4.78
C GLY A 87 -4.53 -3.57 4.43
N PHE A 88 -3.63 -3.26 5.34
CA PHE A 88 -2.19 -3.49 5.17
C PHE A 88 -1.89 -4.99 5.00
N LEU A 89 -2.44 -5.83 5.88
CA LEU A 89 -2.21 -7.27 5.85
C LEU A 89 -2.77 -7.91 4.58
N LEU A 90 -4.03 -7.60 4.23
CA LEU A 90 -4.66 -8.19 3.05
C LEU A 90 -3.96 -7.77 1.77
N SER A 91 -3.57 -6.50 1.68
CA SER A 91 -2.75 -6.02 0.56
C SER A 91 -1.44 -6.78 0.48
N GLY A 92 -0.74 -6.92 1.62
CA GLY A 92 0.52 -7.64 1.68
C GLY A 92 0.41 -9.10 1.26
N LEU A 93 -0.63 -9.79 1.70
CA LEU A 93 -0.88 -11.19 1.31
C LEU A 93 -1.15 -11.30 -0.18
N TYR A 94 -1.98 -10.40 -0.73
CA TYR A 94 -2.24 -10.40 -2.17
C TYR A 94 -0.97 -10.14 -2.97
N LEU A 95 -0.19 -9.14 -2.57
CA LEU A 95 1.04 -8.78 -3.28
C LEU A 95 2.08 -9.90 -3.20
N ALA A 96 2.22 -10.53 -2.04
CA ALA A 96 3.14 -11.65 -1.88
C ALA A 96 2.75 -12.82 -2.79
N ALA A 97 1.46 -13.14 -2.88
CA ALA A 97 0.98 -14.21 -3.75
C ALA A 97 1.16 -13.85 -5.23
N HIS A 98 0.80 -12.63 -5.62
CA HIS A 98 0.89 -12.17 -7.02
C HIS A 98 2.36 -12.11 -7.48
N PHE A 99 3.20 -11.40 -6.76
CA PHE A 99 4.60 -11.22 -7.17
C PHE A 99 5.42 -12.48 -6.95
N GLY A 100 5.04 -13.33 -6.02
CA GLY A 100 5.61 -14.66 -5.90
C GLY A 100 5.43 -15.46 -7.18
N LYS A 101 4.23 -15.44 -7.75
CA LYS A 101 3.95 -16.07 -9.05
C LYS A 101 4.72 -15.42 -10.17
N VAL A 102 4.68 -14.10 -10.26
CA VAL A 102 5.31 -13.34 -11.35
C VAL A 102 6.82 -13.56 -11.36
N ARG A 103 7.44 -13.67 -10.20
CA ARG A 103 8.90 -13.85 -10.07
C ARG A 103 9.32 -15.31 -10.00
N GLY A 104 8.41 -16.25 -10.28
CA GLY A 104 8.70 -17.67 -10.34
C GLY A 104 8.82 -18.35 -8.98
N GLY A 105 8.29 -17.66 -7.95
CA GLY A 105 8.32 -18.18 -6.58
C GLY A 105 7.14 -19.07 -6.22
#